data_4d1172fc3cea6ca66417430c948bf2e1
#
_entry.id   4d1172fc3cea6ca66417430c948bf2e1
#
_cell.length_a   1.000
_cell.length_b   1.000
_cell.length_c   1.000
_cell.angle_alpha   90.00
_cell.angle_beta   90.00
_cell.angle_gamma   90.00
#
_symmetry.space_group_name_H-M   'P 1'
#
loop_
_entity.id
_entity.type
_entity.pdbx_description
1 polymer ?
#
loop_
_entity_poly.entity_id
_entity_poly.type
_entity_poly.pdbx_seq_one_letter_code
_entity_poly.pdbx_strand_id
1 'polypeptide(L)'
;RDRQYHPLVESDDFSEWNPEQKRLFGTFGWKSCWQFNHEPELSWIENDAEKGCLRMVCRKQCKNVTQAVNTITQRMKFPVCITEVTVDAEGIKDGDYAGMCALQGCYGMAAVTKRDGQMLLVMRSLEAEHDSIEGNQGNSEEIE
;
A
#
# COMPACT_ATOMS: atom_id res chain seq x y z
N ARG A 1 -1.86 -33.39 11.70
CA ARG A 1 -2.56 -32.19 11.20
C ARG A 1 -1.75 -31.66 10.05
N ASP A 2 -2.24 -31.81 8.84
CA ASP A 2 -1.65 -31.19 7.65
C ASP A 2 -1.77 -29.67 7.81
N ARG A 3 -0.61 -29.00 7.99
CA ARG A 3 -0.57 -27.55 8.03
C ARG A 3 -0.58 -27.05 6.59
N GLN A 4 -1.64 -26.40 6.21
CA GLN A 4 -1.71 -25.71 4.93
C GLN A 4 -0.89 -24.41 5.06
N TYR A 5 0.21 -24.35 4.31
CA TYR A 5 1.05 -23.14 4.25
C TYR A 5 0.55 -22.25 3.12
N HIS A 6 0.29 -21.00 3.45
CA HIS A 6 -0.04 -19.99 2.45
C HIS A 6 1.22 -19.19 2.07
N PRO A 7 1.37 -18.80 0.80
CA PRO A 7 2.49 -17.98 0.40
C PRO A 7 2.48 -16.62 1.10
N LEU A 8 3.66 -16.11 1.46
CA LEU A 8 3.82 -14.78 2.06
C LEU A 8 3.80 -13.67 1.01
N VAL A 9 4.04 -14.01 -0.25
CA VAL A 9 4.07 -13.10 -1.40
C VAL A 9 3.47 -13.82 -2.59
N GLU A 10 2.53 -13.18 -3.24
CA GLU A 10 1.81 -13.74 -4.38
C GLU A 10 1.28 -12.62 -5.27
N SER A 11 1.23 -12.88 -6.59
CA SER A 11 0.52 -12.00 -7.52
C SER A 11 -0.99 -12.06 -7.29
N ASP A 12 -1.67 -10.95 -7.44
CA ASP A 12 -3.10 -10.85 -7.28
C ASP A 12 -3.69 -9.91 -8.33
N ASP A 13 -4.71 -10.35 -9.00
CA ASP A 13 -5.50 -9.57 -9.94
C ASP A 13 -6.85 -9.11 -9.34
N PHE A 14 -7.06 -9.39 -8.04
CA PHE A 14 -8.27 -9.07 -7.30
C PHE A 14 -9.58 -9.62 -7.89
N SER A 15 -9.51 -10.58 -8.80
CA SER A 15 -10.67 -11.27 -9.36
C SER A 15 -11.28 -12.28 -8.37
N GLU A 16 -10.48 -12.79 -7.44
CA GLU A 16 -10.90 -13.71 -6.39
C GLU A 16 -11.15 -12.96 -5.08
N TRP A 17 -12.41 -12.77 -4.75
CA TRP A 17 -12.80 -12.24 -3.47
C TRP A 17 -13.72 -13.20 -2.74
N ASN A 18 -13.33 -13.63 -1.54
CA ASN A 18 -14.10 -14.54 -0.73
C ASN A 18 -14.46 -13.91 0.63
N PRO A 19 -15.70 -13.43 0.81
CA PRO A 19 -16.13 -12.81 2.07
C PRO A 19 -16.11 -13.76 3.27
N GLU A 20 -16.16 -15.07 3.04
CA GLU A 20 -16.04 -16.08 4.09
C GLU A 20 -14.64 -16.09 4.73
N GLN A 21 -13.60 -15.90 3.94
CA GLN A 21 -12.22 -15.78 4.43
C GLN A 21 -12.00 -14.55 5.32
N LYS A 22 -12.80 -13.52 5.12
CA LYS A 22 -12.80 -12.31 5.97
C LYS A 22 -12.97 -12.64 7.45
N ARG A 23 -13.74 -13.68 7.78
CA ARG A 23 -14.03 -14.07 9.18
C ARG A 23 -12.92 -14.89 9.81
N LEU A 24 -12.15 -15.65 9.02
CA LEU A 24 -11.23 -16.66 9.53
C LEU A 24 -9.80 -16.20 9.71
N PHE A 25 -9.33 -15.25 8.89
CA PHE A 25 -7.90 -14.88 8.82
C PHE A 25 -7.60 -13.38 8.84
N GLY A 26 -8.62 -12.54 8.96
CA GLY A 26 -8.43 -11.07 8.88
C GLY A 26 -7.93 -10.58 7.52
N THR A 27 -8.06 -11.41 6.47
CA THR A 27 -7.59 -11.10 5.11
C THR A 27 -8.59 -10.27 4.31
N PHE A 28 -9.69 -9.90 4.91
CA PHE A 28 -10.76 -9.08 4.31
C PHE A 28 -11.36 -9.66 3.01
N GLY A 29 -11.18 -10.95 2.77
CA GLY A 29 -11.68 -11.66 1.60
C GLY A 29 -10.68 -11.78 0.45
N TRP A 30 -9.49 -11.22 0.58
CA TRP A 30 -8.38 -11.31 -0.38
C TRP A 30 -7.45 -12.47 -0.06
N LYS A 31 -6.44 -12.67 -0.90
CA LYS A 31 -5.38 -13.64 -0.66
C LYS A 31 -4.68 -13.36 0.66
N SER A 32 -4.26 -14.42 1.35
CA SER A 32 -3.68 -14.34 2.69
C SER A 32 -2.32 -13.63 2.77
N CYS A 33 -1.69 -13.35 1.62
CA CYS A 33 -0.45 -12.57 1.54
C CYS A 33 -0.64 -11.07 1.82
N TRP A 34 -1.89 -10.55 1.71
CA TRP A 34 -2.19 -9.15 1.95
C TRP A 34 -2.36 -8.82 3.42
N GLN A 35 -1.80 -7.70 3.81
CA GLN A 35 -1.89 -7.14 5.15
C GLN A 35 -2.14 -5.63 5.07
N PHE A 36 -2.83 -5.09 6.05
CA PHE A 36 -2.91 -3.64 6.21
C PHE A 36 -1.76 -3.14 7.09
N ASN A 37 -1.20 -1.99 6.73
CA ASN A 37 -0.17 -1.34 7.54
C ASN A 37 -0.72 -0.74 8.85
N HIS A 38 -2.01 -0.34 8.82
CA HIS A 38 -2.74 0.21 9.96
C HIS A 38 -4.15 -0.40 10.01
N GLU A 39 -4.91 -0.01 11.03
CA GLU A 39 -6.34 -0.32 11.11
C GLU A 39 -7.06 0.20 9.86
N PRO A 40 -7.70 -0.66 9.07
CA PRO A 40 -8.31 -0.25 7.82
C PRO A 40 -9.68 0.40 8.02
N GLU A 41 -10.00 1.34 7.14
CA GLU A 41 -11.37 1.82 6.96
C GLU A 41 -11.97 1.14 5.72
N LEU A 42 -12.62 0.03 5.96
CA LEU A 42 -13.10 -0.85 4.90
C LEU A 42 -14.21 -0.24 4.03
N SER A 43 -14.92 0.76 4.54
CA SER A 43 -15.95 1.48 3.78
C SER A 43 -15.37 2.33 2.63
N TRP A 44 -14.05 2.51 2.60
CA TRP A 44 -13.34 3.24 1.54
C TRP A 44 -12.71 2.32 0.51
N ILE A 45 -12.94 1.02 0.63
CA ILE A 45 -12.38 0.02 -0.26
C ILE A 45 -13.52 -0.76 -0.92
N GLU A 46 -13.46 -0.88 -2.21
CA GLU A 46 -14.37 -1.66 -3.03
C GLU A 46 -13.58 -2.65 -3.88
N ASN A 47 -13.95 -3.91 -3.81
CA ASN A 47 -13.39 -4.94 -4.69
C ASN A 47 -14.36 -5.18 -5.84
N ASP A 48 -13.94 -4.85 -7.05
CA ASP A 48 -14.66 -5.15 -8.28
C ASP A 48 -14.03 -6.41 -8.91
N ALA A 49 -14.53 -7.57 -8.49
CA ALA A 49 -14.01 -8.85 -8.94
C ALA A 49 -14.28 -9.11 -10.43
N GLU A 50 -15.32 -8.52 -11.01
CA GLU A 50 -15.62 -8.68 -12.43
C GLU A 50 -14.58 -7.95 -13.30
N LYS A 51 -14.12 -6.81 -12.84
CA LYS A 51 -13.05 -6.05 -13.50
C LYS A 51 -11.65 -6.45 -13.04
N GLY A 52 -11.53 -7.28 -12.02
CA GLY A 52 -10.24 -7.63 -11.44
C GLY A 52 -9.52 -6.39 -10.89
N CYS A 53 -10.20 -5.56 -10.12
CA CYS A 53 -9.59 -4.36 -9.57
C CYS A 53 -10.03 -4.07 -8.14
N LEU A 54 -9.13 -3.41 -7.41
CA LEU A 54 -9.36 -2.89 -6.09
C LEU A 54 -9.43 -1.37 -6.16
N ARG A 55 -10.58 -0.81 -5.78
CA ARG A 55 -10.77 0.64 -5.71
C ARG A 55 -10.58 1.12 -4.29
N MET A 56 -9.73 2.10 -4.10
CA MET A 56 -9.53 2.78 -2.83
C MET A 56 -9.91 4.25 -2.95
N VAL A 57 -10.71 4.74 -2.02
CA VAL A 57 -11.13 6.15 -1.99
C VAL A 57 -10.36 6.87 -0.89
N CYS A 58 -9.54 7.85 -1.27
CA CYS A 58 -8.83 8.71 -0.32
C CYS A 58 -9.80 9.72 0.28
N ARG A 59 -10.07 9.60 1.58
CA ARG A 59 -10.97 10.51 2.32
C ARG A 59 -10.28 11.24 3.46
N LYS A 60 -9.02 10.90 3.72
CA LYS A 60 -8.24 11.50 4.79
C LYS A 60 -6.92 11.99 4.22
N GLN A 61 -6.65 13.27 4.43
CA GLN A 61 -5.34 13.82 4.15
C GLN A 61 -4.34 13.30 5.19
N CYS A 62 -3.20 12.82 4.73
CA CYS A 62 -2.10 12.39 5.58
C CYS A 62 -0.80 13.09 5.15
N LYS A 63 0.14 13.18 6.07
CA LYS A 63 1.40 13.86 5.82
C LYS A 63 2.27 13.09 4.82
N ASN A 64 2.27 11.77 4.94
CA ASN A 64 3.03 10.88 4.08
C ASN A 64 2.43 9.47 4.08
N VAL A 65 3.02 8.54 3.31
CA VAL A 65 2.51 7.17 3.14
C VAL A 65 2.50 6.36 4.45
N THR A 66 3.34 6.67 5.43
CA THR A 66 3.35 5.94 6.71
C THR A 66 2.09 6.17 7.54
N GLN A 67 1.36 7.25 7.26
CA GLN A 67 0.10 7.61 7.92
C GLN A 67 -1.12 7.35 7.02
N ALA A 68 -0.91 6.86 5.80
CA ALA A 68 -1.99 6.64 4.85
C ALA A 68 -2.90 5.50 5.31
N VAL A 69 -4.20 5.77 5.34
CA VAL A 69 -5.23 4.77 5.62
C VAL A 69 -5.32 3.82 4.42
N ASN A 70 -5.59 2.55 4.70
CA ASN A 70 -5.77 1.51 3.69
C ASN A 70 -4.52 1.20 2.83
N THR A 71 -3.33 1.45 3.35
CA THR A 71 -2.10 0.94 2.74
C THR A 71 -2.06 -0.57 2.88
N ILE A 72 -2.22 -1.29 1.77
CA ILE A 72 -2.09 -2.75 1.72
C ILE A 72 -0.65 -3.14 1.40
N THR A 73 -0.17 -4.19 2.03
CA THR A 73 1.22 -4.60 1.94
C THR A 73 1.37 -6.10 1.76
N GLN A 74 2.48 -6.50 1.18
CA GLN A 74 2.99 -7.86 1.19
C GLN A 74 4.42 -7.86 1.72
N ARG A 75 4.91 -9.02 2.14
CA ARG A 75 6.31 -9.18 2.51
C ARG A 75 7.21 -9.06 1.29
N MET A 76 8.39 -8.49 1.46
CA MET A 76 9.41 -8.49 0.42
C MET A 76 10.27 -9.75 0.53
N LYS A 77 10.63 -10.34 -0.60
CA LYS A 77 11.59 -11.44 -0.68
C LYS A 77 13.01 -10.87 -0.70
N PHE A 78 13.86 -11.41 0.14
CA PHE A 78 15.28 -11.06 0.16
C PHE A 78 16.07 -12.09 -0.68
N PRO A 79 17.18 -11.71 -1.36
CA PRO A 79 17.81 -10.39 -1.42
C PRO A 79 17.28 -9.49 -2.54
N VAL A 80 16.45 -10.00 -3.42
CA VAL A 80 15.91 -9.25 -4.56
C VAL A 80 14.40 -9.45 -4.65
N CYS A 81 13.67 -8.36 -4.84
CA CYS A 81 12.24 -8.37 -5.08
C CYS A 81 11.93 -7.47 -6.27
N ILE A 82 11.15 -8.01 -7.20
CA ILE A 82 10.58 -7.24 -8.31
C ILE A 82 9.08 -7.24 -8.11
N THR A 83 8.50 -6.04 -8.13
CA THR A 83 7.06 -5.83 -7.98
C THR A 83 6.54 -4.95 -9.10
N GLU A 84 5.31 -5.21 -9.50
CA GLU A 84 4.60 -4.45 -10.53
C GLU A 84 3.19 -4.16 -10.04
N VAL A 85 2.69 -2.96 -10.32
CA VAL A 85 1.31 -2.58 -10.08
C VAL A 85 0.76 -1.80 -11.27
N THR A 86 -0.46 -2.13 -11.66
CA THR A 86 -1.22 -1.32 -12.61
C THR A 86 -2.14 -0.39 -11.82
N VAL A 87 -2.03 0.90 -12.07
CA VAL A 87 -2.82 1.93 -11.40
C VAL A 87 -3.70 2.64 -12.40
N ASP A 88 -5.02 2.62 -12.18
CA ASP A 88 -5.96 3.52 -12.82
C ASP A 88 -6.03 4.80 -11.98
N ALA A 89 -5.44 5.87 -12.53
CA ALA A 89 -5.35 7.16 -11.87
C ALA A 89 -6.36 8.19 -12.41
N GLU A 90 -7.34 7.77 -13.21
CA GLU A 90 -8.29 8.68 -13.86
C GLU A 90 -9.08 9.55 -12.86
N GLY A 91 -9.40 8.95 -11.69
CA GLY A 91 -10.13 9.62 -10.62
C GLY A 91 -9.27 10.38 -9.60
N ILE A 92 -7.93 10.46 -9.80
CA ILE A 92 -7.03 11.08 -8.83
C ILE A 92 -7.19 12.61 -8.78
N LYS A 93 -7.15 13.19 -7.60
CA LYS A 93 -7.26 14.64 -7.38
C LYS A 93 -5.89 15.27 -7.21
N ASP A 94 -5.81 16.58 -7.36
CA ASP A 94 -4.59 17.34 -7.11
C ASP A 94 -4.08 17.09 -5.68
N GLY A 95 -2.83 16.67 -5.56
CA GLY A 95 -2.18 16.34 -4.30
C GLY A 95 -2.34 14.90 -3.83
N ASP A 96 -3.18 14.08 -4.50
CA ASP A 96 -3.24 12.64 -4.20
C ASP A 96 -2.10 11.88 -4.85
N TYR A 97 -1.75 10.73 -4.27
CA TYR A 97 -0.73 9.82 -4.79
C TYR A 97 -1.29 8.40 -4.86
N ALA A 98 -1.02 7.71 -5.95
CA ALA A 98 -1.34 6.30 -6.13
C ALA A 98 -0.17 5.55 -6.76
N GLY A 99 0.27 4.46 -6.16
CA GLY A 99 1.43 3.70 -6.64
C GLY A 99 1.87 2.63 -5.67
N MET A 100 3.15 2.34 -5.68
CA MET A 100 3.76 1.35 -4.81
C MET A 100 4.92 1.95 -4.01
N CYS A 101 5.20 1.35 -2.86
CA CYS A 101 6.34 1.72 -2.04
C CYS A 101 7.00 0.51 -1.38
N ALA A 102 8.32 0.60 -1.20
CA ALA A 102 9.04 -0.20 -0.23
C ALA A 102 8.99 0.56 1.12
N LEU A 103 8.40 -0.05 2.15
CA LEU A 103 8.07 0.61 3.40
C LEU A 103 8.60 -0.18 4.60
N GLN A 104 9.40 0.49 5.43
CA GLN A 104 9.87 -0.03 6.72
C GLN A 104 10.22 1.13 7.66
N GLY A 105 9.21 1.91 8.10
CA GLY A 105 9.47 3.13 8.88
C GLY A 105 9.96 4.31 8.02
N CYS A 106 10.96 4.08 7.18
CA CYS A 106 11.31 4.87 6.01
C CYS A 106 10.66 4.27 4.76
N TYR A 107 10.71 4.97 3.63
CA TYR A 107 10.15 4.43 2.38
C TYR A 107 10.80 5.02 1.13
N GLY A 108 10.74 4.22 0.05
CA GLY A 108 10.91 4.69 -1.31
C GLY A 108 9.65 4.36 -2.11
N MET A 109 9.07 5.33 -2.77
CA MET A 109 7.79 5.22 -3.47
C MET A 109 7.91 5.65 -4.92
N ALA A 110 7.29 4.89 -5.82
CA ALA A 110 7.00 5.31 -7.18
C ALA A 110 5.48 5.45 -7.33
N ALA A 111 5.01 6.62 -7.74
CA ALA A 111 3.58 6.92 -7.76
C ALA A 111 3.19 7.87 -8.88
N VAL A 112 1.93 7.80 -9.26
CA VAL A 112 1.25 8.82 -10.05
C VAL A 112 0.62 9.82 -9.11
N THR A 113 0.79 11.10 -9.41
CA THR A 113 0.15 12.20 -8.70
C THR A 113 -0.43 13.19 -9.69
N LYS A 114 -1.26 14.10 -9.22
CA LYS A 114 -1.82 15.19 -10.01
C LYS A 114 -1.44 16.53 -9.37
N ARG A 115 -0.92 17.46 -10.18
CA ARG A 115 -0.60 18.83 -9.77
C ARG A 115 -1.06 19.81 -10.83
N ASP A 116 -1.80 20.82 -10.42
CA ASP A 116 -2.34 21.84 -11.32
C ASP A 116 -3.05 21.23 -12.53
N GLY A 117 -3.79 20.13 -12.29
CA GLY A 117 -4.49 19.39 -13.33
C GLY A 117 -3.62 18.47 -14.19
N GLN A 118 -2.30 18.46 -14.03
CA GLN A 118 -1.37 17.62 -14.79
C GLN A 118 -1.05 16.32 -14.04
N MET A 119 -1.02 15.21 -14.79
CA MET A 119 -0.59 13.91 -14.26
C MET A 119 0.92 13.79 -14.33
N LEU A 120 1.53 13.41 -13.22
CA LEU A 120 2.97 13.25 -13.07
C LEU A 120 3.28 11.86 -12.53
N LEU A 121 4.35 11.27 -13.03
CA LEU A 121 4.98 10.09 -12.40
C LEU A 121 6.15 10.60 -11.55
N VAL A 122 6.12 10.29 -10.28
CA VAL A 122 7.08 10.81 -9.30
C VAL A 122 7.72 9.67 -8.51
N MET A 123 8.92 9.94 -8.02
CA MET A 123 9.57 9.13 -6.99
C MET A 123 9.69 9.98 -5.74
N ARG A 124 9.30 9.39 -4.59
CA ARG A 124 9.42 10.06 -3.28
C ARG A 124 10.14 9.13 -2.31
N SER A 125 10.92 9.69 -1.44
CA SER A 125 11.55 8.94 -0.36
C SER A 125 11.46 9.67 0.96
N LEU A 126 11.40 8.88 2.03
CA LEU A 126 11.57 9.32 3.39
C LEU A 126 12.71 8.50 3.97
N GLU A 127 13.82 9.15 4.28
CA GLU A 127 14.95 8.52 4.93
C GLU A 127 14.76 8.55 6.44
N ALA A 128 15.10 7.45 7.09
CA ALA A 128 15.22 7.45 8.54
C ALA A 128 16.55 8.14 8.88
N GLU A 129 16.53 9.19 9.68
CA GLU A 129 17.76 9.70 10.28
C GLU A 129 18.38 8.57 11.09
N HIS A 130 19.55 8.12 10.67
CA HIS A 130 20.44 7.29 11.45
C HIS A 130 21.01 8.13 12.57
N ASP A 131 20.23 8.38 13.59
CA ASP A 131 20.77 8.97 14.80
C ASP A 131 20.36 8.20 16.03
N SER A 132 21.46 7.64 16.56
CA SER A 132 21.74 7.45 17.98
C SER A 132 20.65 6.84 18.84
N ILE A 133 21.05 5.88 19.50
CA ILE A 133 20.62 5.23 20.75
C ILE A 133 20.02 6.18 21.82
N GLU A 134 19.93 7.47 21.55
CA GLU A 134 19.28 8.46 22.40
C GLU A 134 18.06 9.05 21.71
N GLY A 135 16.91 8.59 22.14
CA GLY A 135 15.52 8.93 21.91
C GLY A 135 15.10 10.32 21.38
N ASN A 136 15.76 10.87 20.39
CA ASN A 136 15.31 12.03 19.68
C ASN A 136 14.58 11.62 18.41
N GLN A 137 13.33 12.03 18.29
CA GLN A 137 12.59 12.01 17.03
C GLN A 137 13.31 12.91 16.03
N GLY A 138 14.19 12.33 15.22
CA GLY A 138 14.82 13.02 14.12
C GLY A 138 13.77 13.59 13.16
N ASN A 139 14.02 14.78 12.66
CA ASN A 139 13.21 15.38 11.60
C ASN A 139 13.55 14.67 10.29
N SER A 140 12.79 13.64 9.93
CA SER A 140 12.89 13.03 8.62
C SER A 140 12.30 13.99 7.57
N GLU A 141 13.11 14.40 6.60
CA GLU A 141 12.66 15.19 5.46
C GLU A 141 12.23 14.26 4.32
N GLU A 142 11.05 14.54 3.77
CA GLU A 142 10.55 13.86 2.59
C GLU A 142 11.15 14.53 1.35
N ILE A 143 11.78 13.73 0.48
CA ILE A 143 12.39 14.17 -0.78
C ILE A 143 11.52 13.67 -1.93
N GLU A 144 11.26 14.53 -2.88
CA GLU A 144 10.49 14.24 -4.09
C GLU A 144 11.29 14.50 -5.36
#